data_39b1c16d1dd5f1802117c29680105ff8
#
_entry.id   39b1c16d1dd5f1802117c29680105ff8
#
_cell.length_a   1.000
_cell.length_b   1.000
_cell.length_c   1.000
_cell.angle_alpha   90.00
_cell.angle_beta   90.00
_cell.angle_gamma   90.00
#
_symmetry.space_group_name_H-M   'P 1'
#
loop_
_entity.id
_entity.type
_entity.pdbx_description
1 polymer ?
#
loop_
_entity_poly.entity_id
_entity_poly.type
_entity_poly.pdbx_seq_one_letter_code
_entity_poly.pdbx_strand_id
1 'polypeptide(L)'
;MKRASIAVAVAGLATVCAVTAGLLSPPSVAQAAPRSFFGIVPQTVLSEEDARYMQAGRIGSIRLPINWESVQPTRLGGYDWGSVDREVVIAASQGLQILPFLSGVPHWLSHKSTTLPIDNGRARQGWTAFVKAAVKRYGPEGEFWLEHSPSVAKDGIVIGRPLPIHVWQIWNEANFFYFDYPVSPTRYARLLKLSYGAVKSADPGAQILLSGLFGEPDEGGKRGMSAADFLSALYRVPGIKRYFDGVALHPYAFHVEDLEAMVEQMREVVLENHDRGAGLYITEMGWGSQNDPNVVAFEQGYGGQARELRGAYRYMLRNRHRLNLKAAYWFTWKDSRAYCNFCDSVGLFRETERFHAKPAWHIFVGISGGRARP
;
A
#
# COMPACT_ATOMS: atom_id res chain seq x y z
N MET A 1 12.83 -102.36 22.67
CA MET A 1 13.21 -101.48 21.55
C MET A 1 12.07 -100.48 21.38
N LYS A 2 12.19 -99.29 21.87
CA LYS A 2 11.16 -98.24 21.85
C LYS A 2 11.68 -97.10 20.98
N ARG A 3 10.96 -96.82 19.93
CA ARG A 3 11.28 -95.68 19.10
C ARG A 3 10.67 -94.40 19.72
N ALA A 4 11.48 -93.37 19.94
CA ALA A 4 11.07 -92.09 20.38
C ALA A 4 10.76 -91.22 19.14
N SER A 5 9.55 -90.65 19.08
CA SER A 5 9.14 -89.65 18.02
C SER A 5 9.42 -88.28 18.57
N ILE A 6 10.20 -87.53 17.82
CA ILE A 6 10.49 -86.13 18.13
C ILE A 6 9.41 -85.28 17.33
N ALA A 7 8.60 -84.54 18.08
CA ALA A 7 7.69 -83.53 17.51
C ALA A 7 8.42 -82.23 17.37
N VAL A 8 8.48 -81.73 16.13
CA VAL A 8 8.99 -80.37 15.81
C VAL A 8 7.86 -79.39 15.88
N ALA A 9 7.92 -78.45 16.81
CA ALA A 9 6.97 -77.34 16.88
C ALA A 9 7.46 -76.22 15.97
N VAL A 10 6.68 -75.89 14.96
CA VAL A 10 6.89 -74.73 14.11
C VAL A 10 6.19 -73.52 14.74
N ALA A 11 6.98 -72.60 15.29
CA ALA A 11 6.50 -71.30 15.77
C ALA A 11 6.32 -70.35 14.56
N GLY A 12 5.07 -70.09 14.17
CA GLY A 12 4.77 -69.06 13.17
C GLY A 12 4.88 -67.65 13.76
N LEU A 13 5.87 -66.86 13.30
CA LEU A 13 5.94 -65.44 13.55
C LEU A 13 4.90 -64.74 12.66
N ALA A 14 3.84 -64.25 13.25
CA ALA A 14 2.90 -63.31 12.58
C ALA A 14 3.50 -61.90 12.66
N THR A 15 4.05 -61.39 11.55
CA THR A 15 4.49 -60.01 11.42
C THR A 15 3.27 -59.13 11.25
N VAL A 16 2.86 -58.40 12.29
CA VAL A 16 1.81 -57.38 12.20
C VAL A 16 2.43 -56.14 11.58
N CYS A 17 2.20 -55.89 10.31
CA CYS A 17 2.45 -54.61 9.67
C CYS A 17 1.44 -53.57 10.20
N ALA A 18 1.86 -52.76 11.18
CA ALA A 18 1.14 -51.58 11.58
C ALA A 18 1.24 -50.52 10.44
N VAL A 19 0.18 -50.43 9.62
CA VAL A 19 0.01 -49.32 8.68
C VAL A 19 -0.30 -48.10 9.54
N THR A 20 0.69 -47.29 9.82
CA THR A 20 0.48 -45.92 10.34
C THR A 20 -0.19 -45.11 9.26
N ALA A 21 -1.52 -45.01 9.30
CA ALA A 21 -2.26 -44.00 8.56
C ALA A 21 -1.78 -42.62 9.05
N GLY A 22 -0.87 -42.04 8.30
CA GLY A 22 -0.50 -40.63 8.49
C GLY A 22 -1.77 -39.81 8.38
N LEU A 23 -2.22 -39.29 9.51
CA LEU A 23 -3.26 -38.26 9.56
C LEU A 23 -2.72 -37.08 8.75
N LEU A 24 -3.10 -37.00 7.48
CA LEU A 24 -2.98 -35.78 6.71
C LEU A 24 -3.84 -34.75 7.43
N SER A 25 -3.17 -33.92 8.22
CA SER A 25 -3.82 -32.73 8.78
C SER A 25 -4.52 -32.02 7.64
N PRO A 26 -5.81 -31.68 7.77
CA PRO A 26 -6.48 -30.93 6.73
C PRO A 26 -5.64 -29.67 6.48
N PRO A 27 -5.50 -29.21 5.21
CA PRO A 27 -4.76 -28.00 4.92
C PRO A 27 -5.30 -26.91 5.83
N SER A 28 -4.43 -26.29 6.60
CA SER A 28 -4.81 -25.18 7.49
C SER A 28 -5.63 -24.23 6.63
N VAL A 29 -6.87 -23.94 7.04
CA VAL A 29 -7.69 -22.92 6.38
C VAL A 29 -6.84 -21.67 6.37
N ALA A 30 -6.32 -21.29 5.20
CA ALA A 30 -5.48 -20.13 5.07
C ALA A 30 -6.27 -18.97 5.65
N GLN A 31 -5.82 -18.44 6.77
CA GLN A 31 -6.56 -17.42 7.51
C GLN A 31 -6.84 -16.28 6.54
N ALA A 32 -8.11 -16.04 6.24
CA ALA A 32 -8.53 -15.04 5.27
C ALA A 32 -7.84 -13.71 5.58
N ALA A 33 -7.27 -13.06 4.58
CA ALA A 33 -6.61 -11.79 4.79
C ALA A 33 -7.60 -10.79 5.42
N PRO A 34 -7.14 -9.94 6.36
CA PRO A 34 -8.00 -8.92 6.94
C PRO A 34 -8.47 -7.96 5.83
N ARG A 35 -9.62 -7.34 6.03
CA ARG A 35 -10.18 -6.37 5.09
C ARG A 35 -9.16 -5.25 4.76
N SER A 36 -8.40 -4.81 5.76
CA SER A 36 -7.35 -3.78 5.63
C SER A 36 -6.19 -4.16 4.72
N PHE A 37 -6.06 -5.43 4.33
CA PHE A 37 -5.08 -5.85 3.33
C PHE A 37 -5.42 -5.36 1.92
N PHE A 38 -6.70 -5.19 1.62
CA PHE A 38 -7.20 -4.79 0.31
C PHE A 38 -7.40 -3.29 0.26
N GLY A 39 -6.53 -2.60 -0.50
CA GLY A 39 -6.56 -1.17 -0.66
C GLY A 39 -6.80 -0.71 -2.08
N ILE A 40 -7.19 0.56 -2.23
CA ILE A 40 -7.33 1.26 -3.51
C ILE A 40 -6.61 2.62 -3.42
N VAL A 41 -6.01 3.02 -4.54
CA VAL A 41 -5.53 4.40 -4.77
C VAL A 41 -6.51 5.09 -5.69
N PRO A 42 -7.44 5.92 -5.21
CA PRO A 42 -8.29 6.70 -6.11
C PRO A 42 -7.47 7.84 -6.73
N GLN A 43 -7.72 8.10 -8.01
CA GLN A 43 -7.14 9.24 -8.73
C GLN A 43 -8.21 10.29 -9.10
N THR A 44 -9.43 10.06 -8.69
CA THR A 44 -10.56 10.98 -8.85
C THR A 44 -11.10 11.35 -7.47
N VAL A 45 -11.74 12.50 -7.37
CA VAL A 45 -12.47 12.89 -6.14
C VAL A 45 -13.50 11.82 -5.82
N LEU A 46 -13.50 11.35 -4.58
CA LEU A 46 -14.43 10.32 -4.11
C LEU A 46 -15.87 10.85 -4.03
N SER A 47 -16.82 10.01 -4.40
CA SER A 47 -18.23 10.17 -4.08
C SER A 47 -18.64 9.17 -3.00
N GLU A 48 -19.75 9.41 -2.34
CA GLU A 48 -20.33 8.44 -1.41
C GLU A 48 -20.65 7.10 -2.09
N GLU A 49 -21.04 7.15 -3.36
CA GLU A 49 -21.31 5.94 -4.15
C GLU A 49 -20.03 5.14 -4.36
N ASP A 50 -18.89 5.79 -4.66
CA ASP A 50 -17.58 5.13 -4.73
C ASP A 50 -17.28 4.39 -3.43
N ALA A 51 -17.44 5.06 -2.30
CA ALA A 51 -17.16 4.48 -0.99
C ALA A 51 -18.10 3.29 -0.67
N ARG A 52 -19.38 3.36 -1.06
CA ARG A 52 -20.33 2.22 -0.94
C ARG A 52 -19.90 1.02 -1.79
N TYR A 53 -19.48 1.24 -3.04
CA TYR A 53 -18.94 0.16 -3.87
C TYR A 53 -17.65 -0.43 -3.30
N MET A 54 -16.74 0.41 -2.79
CA MET A 54 -15.52 -0.05 -2.13
C MET A 54 -15.83 -0.88 -0.89
N GLN A 55 -16.78 -0.43 -0.06
CA GLN A 55 -17.22 -1.19 1.11
C GLN A 55 -17.81 -2.54 0.71
N ALA A 56 -18.71 -2.57 -0.28
CA ALA A 56 -19.31 -3.81 -0.78
C ALA A 56 -18.24 -4.77 -1.34
N GLY A 57 -17.27 -4.24 -2.08
CA GLY A 57 -16.11 -4.99 -2.60
C GLY A 57 -15.11 -5.43 -1.54
N ARG A 58 -15.39 -5.16 -0.26
CA ARG A 58 -14.54 -5.50 0.88
C ARG A 58 -13.17 -4.83 0.84
N ILE A 59 -13.07 -3.66 0.22
CA ILE A 59 -11.92 -2.78 0.34
C ILE A 59 -11.92 -2.22 1.76
N GLY A 60 -10.77 -2.28 2.42
CA GLY A 60 -10.63 -1.84 3.82
C GLY A 60 -9.89 -0.52 3.97
N SER A 61 -9.17 -0.10 2.95
CA SER A 61 -8.32 1.08 3.01
C SER A 61 -8.23 1.79 1.66
N ILE A 62 -8.08 3.11 1.71
CA ILE A 62 -7.74 3.93 0.54
C ILE A 62 -6.44 4.68 0.81
N ARG A 63 -5.63 4.88 -0.25
CA ARG A 63 -4.41 5.67 -0.17
C ARG A 63 -4.63 7.03 -0.82
N LEU A 64 -4.44 8.11 -0.06
CA LEU A 64 -4.73 9.48 -0.48
C LEU A 64 -3.53 10.41 -0.31
N PRO A 65 -3.32 11.39 -1.22
CA PRO A 65 -2.36 12.44 -1.00
C PRO A 65 -2.86 13.45 0.04
N ILE A 66 -2.02 13.83 0.98
CA ILE A 66 -2.15 15.08 1.71
C ILE A 66 -1.01 15.97 1.23
N ASN A 67 -1.32 16.81 0.25
CA ASN A 67 -0.33 17.64 -0.43
C ASN A 67 -0.18 18.99 0.30
N TRP A 68 1.03 19.33 0.74
CA TRP A 68 1.28 20.54 1.49
C TRP A 68 0.96 21.81 0.71
N GLU A 69 1.25 21.84 -0.60
CA GLU A 69 0.92 22.99 -1.43
C GLU A 69 -0.59 23.22 -1.53
N SER A 70 -1.35 22.16 -1.69
CA SER A 70 -2.81 22.23 -1.77
C SER A 70 -3.43 22.67 -0.44
N VAL A 71 -2.86 22.23 0.69
CA VAL A 71 -3.36 22.57 2.02
C VAL A 71 -2.89 23.95 2.48
N GLN A 72 -1.72 24.43 2.02
CA GLN A 72 -1.18 25.75 2.36
C GLN A 72 -0.65 26.49 1.12
N PRO A 73 -1.54 26.93 0.21
CA PRO A 73 -1.14 27.57 -1.05
C PRO A 73 -0.47 28.94 -0.85
N THR A 74 -0.65 29.60 0.31
CA THR A 74 -0.04 30.87 0.63
C THR A 74 0.77 30.82 1.91
N ARG A 75 1.87 31.58 1.95
CA ARG A 75 2.82 31.56 3.06
C ARG A 75 2.22 32.02 4.40
N LEU A 76 1.34 33.01 4.37
CA LEU A 76 0.73 33.63 5.57
C LEU A 76 -0.67 33.05 5.85
N GLY A 77 -1.18 32.19 4.97
CA GLY A 77 -2.44 31.49 5.18
C GLY A 77 -2.31 30.37 6.20
N GLY A 78 -3.39 30.07 6.91
CA GLY A 78 -3.54 28.83 7.66
C GLY A 78 -3.59 27.61 6.74
N TYR A 79 -3.79 26.44 7.33
CA TYR A 79 -4.03 25.22 6.57
C TYR A 79 -5.52 25.16 6.16
N ASP A 80 -5.78 24.99 4.88
CA ASP A 80 -7.10 24.68 4.34
C ASP A 80 -7.22 23.15 4.17
N TRP A 81 -7.93 22.52 5.09
CA TRP A 81 -8.13 21.08 5.10
C TRP A 81 -9.40 20.64 4.34
N GLY A 82 -10.19 21.57 3.80
CA GLY A 82 -11.53 21.29 3.28
C GLY A 82 -11.59 20.16 2.24
N SER A 83 -10.62 20.10 1.32
CA SER A 83 -10.55 19.02 0.34
C SER A 83 -10.21 17.67 0.97
N VAL A 84 -9.27 17.64 1.91
CA VAL A 84 -8.86 16.42 2.63
C VAL A 84 -9.98 15.95 3.56
N ASP A 85 -10.58 16.87 4.32
CA ASP A 85 -11.71 16.58 5.22
C ASP A 85 -12.84 15.88 4.49
N ARG A 86 -13.18 16.35 3.30
CA ARG A 86 -14.22 15.75 2.45
C ARG A 86 -13.92 14.30 2.11
N GLU A 87 -12.68 14.00 1.68
CA GLU A 87 -12.28 12.62 1.36
C GLU A 87 -12.30 11.74 2.61
N VAL A 88 -11.86 12.27 3.75
CA VAL A 88 -11.85 11.56 5.03
C VAL A 88 -13.27 11.26 5.51
N VAL A 89 -14.21 12.21 5.41
CA VAL A 89 -15.63 12.01 5.77
C VAL A 89 -16.23 10.89 4.94
N ILE A 90 -16.08 10.95 3.61
CA ILE A 90 -16.64 9.96 2.70
C ILE A 90 -16.07 8.57 2.99
N ALA A 91 -14.76 8.45 3.14
CA ALA A 91 -14.12 7.18 3.45
C ALA A 91 -14.56 6.61 4.81
N ALA A 92 -14.54 7.43 5.86
CA ALA A 92 -14.87 7.02 7.21
C ALA A 92 -16.34 6.63 7.35
N SER A 93 -17.27 7.27 6.61
CA SER A 93 -18.70 6.92 6.61
C SER A 93 -18.95 5.46 6.21
N GLN A 94 -18.08 4.88 5.37
CA GLN A 94 -18.16 3.50 4.92
C GLN A 94 -17.14 2.58 5.60
N GLY A 95 -16.47 3.06 6.67
CA GLY A 95 -15.49 2.29 7.43
C GLY A 95 -14.22 1.97 6.64
N LEU A 96 -13.84 2.81 5.68
CA LEU A 96 -12.59 2.73 4.94
C LEU A 96 -11.50 3.46 5.73
N GLN A 97 -10.42 2.78 6.06
CA GLN A 97 -9.23 3.40 6.64
C GLN A 97 -8.50 4.23 5.60
N ILE A 98 -7.72 5.20 6.04
CA ILE A 98 -6.91 6.02 5.16
C ILE A 98 -5.43 5.74 5.41
N LEU A 99 -4.68 5.50 4.33
CA LEU A 99 -3.23 5.58 4.29
C LEU A 99 -2.87 6.88 3.57
N PRO A 100 -2.59 7.97 4.28
CA PRO A 100 -2.15 9.18 3.63
C PRO A 100 -0.68 9.10 3.25
N PHE A 101 -0.31 9.72 2.13
CA PHE A 101 1.07 10.07 1.87
C PHE A 101 1.24 11.59 1.89
N LEU A 102 2.17 12.05 2.74
CA LEU A 102 2.49 13.46 2.91
C LEU A 102 3.51 13.87 1.85
N SER A 103 3.17 14.84 1.03
CA SER A 103 4.01 15.28 -0.10
C SER A 103 3.78 16.73 -0.47
N GLY A 104 4.48 17.18 -1.50
CA GLY A 104 4.34 18.51 -2.07
C GLY A 104 5.16 19.59 -1.35
N VAL A 105 5.49 20.64 -2.10
CA VAL A 105 6.19 21.82 -1.58
C VAL A 105 5.48 23.04 -2.13
N PRO A 106 4.97 23.94 -1.28
CA PRO A 106 4.26 25.12 -1.76
C PRO A 106 5.12 26.02 -2.66
N HIS A 107 4.49 26.61 -3.69
CA HIS A 107 5.15 27.50 -4.65
C HIS A 107 5.85 28.71 -4.00
N TRP A 108 5.34 29.21 -2.87
CA TRP A 108 5.98 30.27 -2.11
C TRP A 108 7.30 29.85 -1.45
N LEU A 109 7.59 28.55 -1.40
CA LEU A 109 8.84 28.00 -0.86
C LEU A 109 9.77 27.52 -1.99
N SER A 110 9.24 26.85 -3.02
CA SER A 110 10.01 26.36 -4.17
C SER A 110 9.11 26.26 -5.40
N HIS A 111 9.60 26.76 -6.54
CA HIS A 111 8.94 26.54 -7.84
C HIS A 111 9.25 25.18 -8.48
N LYS A 112 10.05 24.35 -7.80
CA LYS A 112 10.40 23.00 -8.27
C LYS A 112 9.59 21.97 -7.47
N SER A 113 8.63 21.34 -8.12
CA SER A 113 7.78 20.29 -7.52
C SER A 113 8.58 19.07 -7.03
N THR A 114 9.73 18.84 -7.64
CA THR A 114 10.64 17.71 -7.36
C THR A 114 11.68 18.03 -6.26
N THR A 115 11.43 19.01 -5.42
CA THR A 115 12.37 19.41 -4.36
C THR A 115 11.89 18.92 -3.01
N LEU A 116 12.71 18.12 -2.32
CA LEU A 116 12.43 17.75 -0.93
C LEU A 116 12.54 19.01 -0.02
N PRO A 117 11.63 19.21 0.95
CA PRO A 117 11.58 20.40 1.80
C PRO A 117 12.65 20.39 2.93
N ILE A 118 13.91 20.18 2.58
CA ILE A 118 15.02 20.00 3.53
C ILE A 118 16.19 20.97 3.33
N ASP A 119 16.23 21.71 2.23
CA ASP A 119 17.44 22.43 1.81
C ASP A 119 17.78 23.65 2.68
N ASN A 120 16.78 24.26 3.31
CA ASN A 120 17.01 25.41 4.19
C ASN A 120 16.15 25.35 5.47
N GLY A 121 16.42 26.23 6.42
CA GLY A 121 15.73 26.25 7.71
C GLY A 121 14.23 26.48 7.59
N ARG A 122 13.80 27.37 6.67
CA ARG A 122 12.38 27.66 6.44
C ARG A 122 11.65 26.45 5.91
N ALA A 123 12.24 25.75 4.93
CA ALA A 123 11.64 24.53 4.36
C ALA A 123 11.47 23.46 5.43
N ARG A 124 12.50 23.19 6.24
CA ARG A 124 12.44 22.20 7.31
C ARG A 124 11.40 22.56 8.39
N GLN A 125 11.35 23.81 8.82
CA GLN A 125 10.37 24.28 9.81
C GLN A 125 8.94 24.17 9.28
N GLY A 126 8.70 24.62 8.03
CA GLY A 126 7.39 24.55 7.40
C GLY A 126 6.91 23.10 7.22
N TRP A 127 7.77 22.22 6.70
CA TRP A 127 7.45 20.81 6.59
C TRP A 127 7.12 20.16 7.94
N THR A 128 7.94 20.41 8.95
CA THR A 128 7.70 19.90 10.31
C THR A 128 6.35 20.37 10.85
N ALA A 129 6.02 21.64 10.66
CA ALA A 129 4.75 22.21 11.10
C ALA A 129 3.56 21.59 10.35
N PHE A 130 3.65 21.43 9.03
CA PHE A 130 2.65 20.80 8.20
C PHE A 130 2.40 19.35 8.61
N VAL A 131 3.46 18.53 8.72
CA VAL A 131 3.35 17.12 9.14
C VAL A 131 2.68 17.01 10.51
N LYS A 132 3.12 17.83 11.46
CA LYS A 132 2.55 17.84 12.80
C LYS A 132 1.08 18.26 12.80
N ALA A 133 0.69 19.23 11.98
CA ALA A 133 -0.69 19.69 11.84
C ALA A 133 -1.58 18.58 11.24
N ALA A 134 -1.12 17.88 10.20
CA ALA A 134 -1.85 16.76 9.59
C ALA A 134 -2.10 15.64 10.61
N VAL A 135 -1.07 15.25 11.37
CA VAL A 135 -1.19 14.19 12.40
C VAL A 135 -2.12 14.62 13.54
N LYS A 136 -2.03 15.87 13.99
CA LYS A 136 -2.94 16.42 15.02
C LYS A 136 -4.39 16.48 14.55
N ARG A 137 -4.63 16.70 13.23
CA ARG A 137 -5.98 16.78 12.72
C ARG A 137 -6.61 15.40 12.56
N TYR A 138 -5.90 14.44 11.98
CA TYR A 138 -6.46 13.15 11.56
C TYR A 138 -6.00 11.95 12.40
N GLY A 139 -5.06 12.13 13.30
CA GLY A 139 -4.57 11.08 14.19
C GLY A 139 -5.51 10.78 15.35
N PRO A 140 -5.07 9.99 16.35
CA PRO A 140 -5.82 9.75 17.57
C PRO A 140 -6.19 11.05 18.26
N GLU A 141 -7.44 11.16 18.73
CA GLU A 141 -8.00 12.36 19.39
C GLU A 141 -7.92 13.63 18.52
N GLY A 142 -7.76 13.46 17.20
CA GLY A 142 -7.58 14.55 16.26
C GLY A 142 -8.81 15.46 16.15
N GLU A 143 -8.55 16.74 15.86
CA GLU A 143 -9.58 17.78 15.75
C GLU A 143 -10.70 17.37 14.78
N PHE A 144 -10.33 16.74 13.65
CA PHE A 144 -11.30 16.26 12.67
C PHE A 144 -12.35 15.32 13.29
N TRP A 145 -11.92 14.36 14.12
CA TRP A 145 -12.83 13.36 14.71
C TRP A 145 -13.73 13.96 15.78
N LEU A 146 -13.28 15.00 16.47
CA LEU A 146 -14.09 15.74 17.42
C LEU A 146 -15.17 16.58 16.72
N GLU A 147 -14.82 17.22 15.59
CA GLU A 147 -15.72 17.99 14.74
C GLU A 147 -16.77 17.13 14.03
N HIS A 148 -16.47 15.85 13.78
CA HIS A 148 -17.30 14.90 13.04
C HIS A 148 -17.72 13.71 13.92
N SER A 149 -18.09 13.98 15.16
CA SER A 149 -18.59 12.93 16.07
C SER A 149 -19.86 12.27 15.51
N PRO A 150 -20.18 11.02 15.91
CA PRO A 150 -21.35 10.28 15.39
C PRO A 150 -22.69 11.01 15.52
N SER A 151 -22.78 11.99 16.41
CA SER A 151 -23.97 12.82 16.62
C SER A 151 -24.07 14.02 15.68
N VAL A 152 -23.02 14.32 14.91
CA VAL A 152 -22.96 15.47 14.00
C VAL A 152 -22.89 14.97 12.57
N ALA A 153 -23.99 15.13 11.82
CA ALA A 153 -23.98 14.96 10.37
C ALA A 153 -23.50 16.26 9.73
N LYS A 154 -22.38 16.23 9.05
CA LYS A 154 -21.92 17.33 8.22
C LYS A 154 -22.23 17.00 6.75
N ASP A 155 -22.94 17.88 6.09
CA ASP A 155 -23.41 17.66 4.71
C ASP A 155 -24.26 16.38 4.51
N GLY A 156 -24.96 15.95 5.56
CA GLY A 156 -25.78 14.73 5.54
C GLY A 156 -25.01 13.42 5.67
N ILE A 157 -23.68 13.45 5.73
CA ILE A 157 -22.83 12.25 5.85
C ILE A 157 -22.53 11.98 7.33
N VAL A 158 -22.85 10.77 7.79
CA VAL A 158 -22.65 10.36 9.18
C VAL A 158 -21.43 9.44 9.27
N ILE A 159 -20.49 9.79 10.14
CA ILE A 159 -19.40 8.90 10.54
C ILE A 159 -19.85 8.08 11.75
N GLY A 160 -20.10 6.78 11.56
CA GLY A 160 -20.59 5.91 12.64
C GLY A 160 -19.61 5.74 13.80
N ARG A 161 -18.29 5.80 13.52
CA ARG A 161 -17.22 5.79 14.52
C ARG A 161 -15.97 6.47 13.97
N PRO A 162 -15.17 7.13 14.79
CA PRO A 162 -13.85 7.64 14.39
C PRO A 162 -12.96 6.52 13.86
N LEU A 163 -12.18 6.83 12.81
CA LEU A 163 -11.16 5.95 12.24
C LEU A 163 -9.81 6.69 12.19
N PRO A 164 -9.19 6.98 13.35
CA PRO A 164 -7.96 7.74 13.40
C PRO A 164 -6.86 7.14 12.54
N ILE A 165 -6.08 8.01 11.92
CA ILE A 165 -4.96 7.62 11.09
C ILE A 165 -3.74 7.32 11.97
N HIS A 166 -3.24 6.09 11.91
CA HIS A 166 -2.08 5.63 12.66
C HIS A 166 -0.87 5.32 11.79
N VAL A 167 -1.04 5.28 10.45
CA VAL A 167 0.03 4.93 9.51
C VAL A 167 0.21 6.09 8.54
N TRP A 168 1.42 6.63 8.46
CA TRP A 168 1.76 7.82 7.67
C TRP A 168 2.87 7.50 6.69
N GLN A 169 2.61 7.66 5.41
CA GLN A 169 3.62 7.49 4.37
C GLN A 169 4.31 8.85 4.12
N ILE A 170 5.64 8.85 4.10
CA ILE A 170 6.42 10.08 3.92
C ILE A 170 6.93 10.17 2.50
N TRP A 171 6.40 11.12 1.75
CA TRP A 171 6.68 11.40 0.35
C TRP A 171 6.09 10.35 -0.60
N ASN A 172 6.33 10.55 -1.92
CA ASN A 172 6.02 9.60 -2.98
C ASN A 172 7.26 9.36 -3.82
N GLU A 173 7.58 8.10 -4.12
CA GLU A 173 8.60 7.66 -5.09
C GLU A 173 9.91 8.47 -5.05
N ALA A 174 10.51 8.61 -3.85
CA ALA A 174 11.73 9.38 -3.65
C ALA A 174 12.95 8.82 -4.42
N ASN A 175 12.82 7.64 -5.02
CA ASN A 175 13.80 7.03 -5.91
C ASN A 175 13.61 7.40 -7.38
N PHE A 176 12.62 8.25 -7.73
CA PHE A 176 12.22 8.57 -9.09
C PHE A 176 12.23 10.07 -9.33
N PHE A 177 12.81 10.52 -10.47
CA PHE A 177 13.10 11.93 -10.76
C PHE A 177 11.87 12.84 -10.82
N TYR A 178 10.68 12.28 -11.02
CA TYR A 178 9.43 13.06 -10.99
C TYR A 178 9.10 13.59 -9.59
N PHE A 179 9.61 12.95 -8.54
CA PHE A 179 9.27 13.27 -7.16
C PHE A 179 10.47 13.72 -6.32
N ASP A 180 11.70 13.38 -6.72
CA ASP A 180 12.93 13.87 -6.09
C ASP A 180 14.04 14.02 -7.15
N TYR A 181 14.55 15.24 -7.32
CA TYR A 181 15.66 15.49 -8.23
C TYR A 181 16.67 16.48 -7.62
N PRO A 182 17.93 16.10 -7.56
CA PRO A 182 18.49 14.80 -7.89
C PRO A 182 18.08 13.71 -6.89
N VAL A 183 17.79 12.50 -7.39
CA VAL A 183 17.45 11.34 -6.56
C VAL A 183 18.58 11.05 -5.57
N SER A 184 18.26 10.97 -4.27
CA SER A 184 19.29 10.77 -3.25
C SER A 184 18.76 10.12 -1.97
N PRO A 185 19.14 8.86 -1.68
CA PRO A 185 18.79 8.19 -0.43
C PRO A 185 19.18 8.97 0.82
N THR A 186 20.33 9.68 0.78
CA THR A 186 20.79 10.48 1.91
C THR A 186 19.93 11.74 2.12
N ARG A 187 19.47 12.38 1.06
CA ARG A 187 18.53 13.51 1.13
C ARG A 187 17.18 13.04 1.65
N TYR A 188 16.67 11.96 1.13
CA TYR A 188 15.43 11.36 1.61
C TYR A 188 15.52 10.93 3.08
N ALA A 189 16.65 10.36 3.52
CA ALA A 189 16.87 10.04 4.92
C ALA A 189 16.76 11.28 5.85
N ARG A 190 17.19 12.46 5.39
CA ARG A 190 17.00 13.72 6.16
C ARG A 190 15.53 14.08 6.28
N LEU A 191 14.77 13.98 5.18
CA LEU A 191 13.32 14.21 5.20
C LEU A 191 12.63 13.23 6.15
N LEU A 192 12.97 11.95 6.05
CA LEU A 192 12.39 10.89 6.88
C LEU A 192 12.64 11.14 8.38
N LYS A 193 13.87 11.48 8.77
CA LYS A 193 14.22 11.81 10.16
C LYS A 193 13.44 13.02 10.68
N LEU A 194 13.30 14.04 9.86
CA LEU A 194 12.55 15.27 10.18
C LEU A 194 11.06 14.93 10.38
N SER A 195 10.48 14.16 9.45
CA SER A 195 9.08 13.74 9.49
C SER A 195 8.79 12.83 10.68
N TYR A 196 9.69 11.89 10.98
CA TYR A 196 9.58 11.03 12.17
C TYR A 196 9.42 11.85 13.45
N GLY A 197 10.30 12.83 13.66
CA GLY A 197 10.21 13.72 14.83
C GLY A 197 8.88 14.47 14.91
N ALA A 198 8.39 14.97 13.77
CA ALA A 198 7.11 15.67 13.68
C ALA A 198 5.91 14.75 13.99
N VAL A 199 5.86 13.57 13.36
CA VAL A 199 4.81 12.57 13.56
C VAL A 199 4.78 12.10 15.00
N LYS A 200 5.92 11.63 15.53
CA LYS A 200 6.02 11.09 16.90
C LYS A 200 5.75 12.12 17.99
N SER A 201 5.97 13.40 17.70
CA SER A 201 5.60 14.47 18.66
C SER A 201 4.09 14.70 18.76
N ALA A 202 3.32 14.31 17.75
CA ALA A 202 1.86 14.46 17.72
C ALA A 202 1.15 13.12 18.05
N ASP A 203 1.68 12.00 17.56
CA ASP A 203 1.21 10.65 17.87
C ASP A 203 2.42 9.72 18.09
N PRO A 204 2.82 9.45 19.34
CA PRO A 204 3.92 8.53 19.66
C PRO A 204 3.69 7.10 19.14
N GLY A 205 2.43 6.67 19.00
CA GLY A 205 2.01 5.35 18.52
C GLY A 205 1.99 5.21 17.00
N ALA A 206 2.09 6.30 16.24
CA ALA A 206 2.02 6.27 14.80
C ALA A 206 3.10 5.43 14.14
N GLN A 207 2.76 4.76 13.04
CA GLN A 207 3.70 4.04 12.17
C GLN A 207 4.07 4.91 10.96
N ILE A 208 5.29 4.78 10.50
CA ILE A 208 5.84 5.56 9.40
C ILE A 208 6.28 4.62 8.28
N LEU A 209 5.77 4.88 7.07
CA LEU A 209 6.15 4.17 5.87
C LEU A 209 7.08 5.01 4.99
N LEU A 210 7.97 4.33 4.28
CA LEU A 210 8.75 4.92 3.20
C LEU A 210 7.86 5.40 2.05
N SER A 211 8.45 6.13 1.11
CA SER A 211 7.80 6.92 0.05
C SER A 211 7.04 6.14 -1.03
N GLY A 212 6.91 4.81 -0.92
CA GLY A 212 6.39 4.00 -2.04
C GLY A 212 7.40 4.00 -3.19
N LEU A 213 8.45 3.20 -3.06
CA LEU A 213 9.55 3.20 -4.02
C LEU A 213 9.08 2.62 -5.35
N PHE A 214 9.29 3.33 -6.44
CA PHE A 214 9.00 2.86 -7.78
C PHE A 214 9.99 1.75 -8.17
N GLY A 215 9.48 0.59 -8.63
CA GLY A 215 10.27 -0.62 -8.83
C GLY A 215 11.54 -0.37 -9.65
N GLU A 216 11.35 -0.13 -10.95
CA GLU A 216 12.44 0.10 -11.91
C GLU A 216 12.17 1.36 -12.72
N PRO A 217 12.65 2.53 -12.28
CA PRO A 217 12.33 3.81 -12.92
C PRO A 217 13.01 4.03 -14.28
N ASP A 218 14.14 3.39 -14.54
CA ASP A 218 14.85 3.49 -15.83
C ASP A 218 16.02 2.50 -15.92
N GLU A 219 16.19 1.85 -17.04
CA GLU A 219 17.27 0.91 -17.34
C GLU A 219 18.67 1.55 -17.34
N GLY A 220 18.80 2.88 -17.40
CA GLY A 220 20.07 3.61 -17.47
C GLY A 220 20.41 4.47 -16.26
N GLY A 221 19.63 4.43 -15.19
CA GLY A 221 19.83 5.24 -13.98
C GLY A 221 19.61 6.75 -14.17
N LYS A 222 19.16 7.20 -15.35
CA LYS A 222 18.93 8.63 -15.64
C LYS A 222 17.68 9.20 -14.98
N ARG A 223 16.68 8.32 -14.75
CA ARG A 223 15.39 8.70 -14.15
C ARG A 223 15.30 8.39 -12.67
N GLY A 224 16.24 7.64 -12.12
CA GLY A 224 16.21 7.30 -10.71
C GLY A 224 17.11 6.12 -10.36
N MET A 225 16.80 5.50 -9.24
CA MET A 225 17.42 4.27 -8.76
C MET A 225 16.35 3.18 -8.69
N SER A 226 16.72 1.91 -8.92
CA SER A 226 15.82 0.81 -8.59
C SER A 226 15.36 0.89 -7.13
N ALA A 227 14.18 0.37 -6.82
CA ALA A 227 13.67 0.36 -5.45
C ALA A 227 14.65 -0.35 -4.49
N ALA A 228 15.22 -1.48 -4.92
CA ALA A 228 16.16 -2.28 -4.13
C ALA A 228 17.48 -1.53 -3.88
N ASP A 229 18.05 -0.90 -4.89
CA ASP A 229 19.29 -0.12 -4.75
C ASP A 229 19.09 1.09 -3.86
N PHE A 230 17.96 1.80 -4.03
CA PHE A 230 17.63 2.94 -3.21
C PHE A 230 17.45 2.52 -1.74
N LEU A 231 16.72 1.44 -1.48
CA LEU A 231 16.52 0.92 -0.12
C LEU A 231 17.85 0.46 0.50
N SER A 232 18.67 -0.27 -0.26
CA SER A 232 20.01 -0.70 0.18
C SER A 232 20.90 0.50 0.52
N ALA A 233 20.88 1.56 -0.31
CA ALA A 233 21.60 2.79 -0.04
C ALA A 233 21.03 3.56 1.15
N LEU A 234 19.71 3.54 1.36
CA LEU A 234 19.05 4.14 2.50
C LEU A 234 19.48 3.43 3.81
N TYR A 235 19.53 2.11 3.84
CA TYR A 235 19.98 1.35 4.99
C TYR A 235 21.44 1.63 5.39
N ARG A 236 22.31 2.04 4.44
CA ARG A 236 23.68 2.49 4.75
C ARG A 236 23.74 3.81 5.51
N VAL A 237 22.65 4.57 5.59
CA VAL A 237 22.61 5.79 6.40
C VAL A 237 22.57 5.43 7.89
N PRO A 238 23.53 5.90 8.71
CA PRO A 238 23.62 5.49 10.11
C PRO A 238 22.33 5.69 10.89
N GLY A 239 21.84 4.59 11.50
CA GLY A 239 20.69 4.56 12.40
C GLY A 239 19.34 4.76 11.71
N ILE A 240 19.24 4.66 10.38
CA ILE A 240 18.02 4.97 9.63
C ILE A 240 16.83 4.06 10.00
N LYS A 241 17.08 2.80 10.34
CA LYS A 241 16.04 1.80 10.68
C LYS A 241 15.06 2.24 11.78
N ARG A 242 15.49 3.11 12.67
CA ARG A 242 14.64 3.61 13.76
C ARG A 242 13.63 4.68 13.33
N TYR A 243 13.66 5.12 12.08
CA TYR A 243 12.86 6.23 11.57
C TYR A 243 11.73 5.81 10.62
N PHE A 244 11.53 4.51 10.45
CA PHE A 244 10.39 3.95 9.72
C PHE A 244 10.02 2.57 10.25
N ASP A 245 8.76 2.19 10.06
CA ASP A 245 8.18 0.92 10.52
C ASP A 245 7.85 0.00 9.35
N GLY A 246 7.79 0.52 8.14
CA GLY A 246 7.48 -0.26 6.95
C GLY A 246 8.06 0.31 5.66
N VAL A 247 8.31 -0.61 4.74
CA VAL A 247 8.79 -0.35 3.38
C VAL A 247 7.61 -0.38 2.43
N ALA A 248 7.41 0.70 1.70
CA ALA A 248 6.37 0.79 0.69
C ALA A 248 6.99 0.69 -0.71
N LEU A 249 6.32 -0.05 -1.61
CA LEU A 249 6.79 -0.36 -2.96
C LEU A 249 5.67 -0.14 -3.97
N HIS A 250 6.04 0.36 -5.15
CA HIS A 250 5.21 0.46 -6.36
C HIS A 250 5.81 -0.45 -7.45
N PRO A 251 5.55 -1.76 -7.43
CA PRO A 251 6.16 -2.74 -8.32
C PRO A 251 5.41 -2.82 -9.66
N TYR A 252 5.36 -1.71 -10.39
CA TYR A 252 4.81 -1.70 -11.73
C TYR A 252 5.67 -2.55 -12.66
N ALA A 253 5.03 -3.47 -13.36
CA ALA A 253 5.68 -4.46 -14.20
C ALA A 253 4.81 -4.83 -15.40
N PHE A 254 5.41 -5.39 -16.44
CA PHE A 254 4.66 -5.87 -17.61
C PHE A 254 3.87 -7.14 -17.26
N HIS A 255 4.49 -8.07 -16.54
CA HIS A 255 3.87 -9.30 -16.07
C HIS A 255 3.94 -9.43 -14.54
N VAL A 256 3.07 -10.27 -14.00
CA VAL A 256 3.01 -10.52 -12.56
C VAL A 256 4.29 -11.14 -12.02
N GLU A 257 4.98 -11.95 -12.80
CA GLU A 257 6.24 -12.59 -12.42
C GLU A 257 7.34 -11.56 -12.11
N ASP A 258 7.38 -10.45 -12.84
CA ASP A 258 8.32 -9.36 -12.61
C ASP A 258 7.96 -8.60 -11.31
N LEU A 259 6.65 -8.41 -11.05
CA LEU A 259 6.18 -7.87 -9.77
C LEU A 259 6.59 -8.78 -8.61
N GLU A 260 6.42 -10.10 -8.75
CA GLU A 260 6.81 -11.07 -7.74
C GLU A 260 8.30 -10.96 -7.42
N ALA A 261 9.15 -10.90 -8.45
CA ALA A 261 10.60 -10.74 -8.31
C ALA A 261 10.98 -9.46 -7.56
N MET A 262 10.37 -8.31 -7.89
CA MET A 262 10.62 -7.05 -7.18
C MET A 262 10.21 -7.13 -5.70
N VAL A 263 9.08 -7.76 -5.38
CA VAL A 263 8.62 -7.91 -4.00
C VAL A 263 9.56 -8.81 -3.19
N GLU A 264 10.05 -9.93 -3.78
CA GLU A 264 11.04 -10.80 -3.15
C GLU A 264 12.34 -10.03 -2.89
N GLN A 265 12.87 -9.36 -3.88
CA GLN A 265 14.10 -8.57 -3.78
C GLN A 265 14.00 -7.50 -2.68
N MET A 266 12.88 -6.79 -2.59
CA MET A 266 12.68 -5.83 -1.50
C MET A 266 12.70 -6.51 -0.13
N ARG A 267 12.11 -7.70 0.00
CA ARG A 267 12.16 -8.47 1.25
C ARG A 267 13.56 -8.94 1.57
N GLU A 268 14.33 -9.37 0.59
CA GLU A 268 15.74 -9.74 0.75
C GLU A 268 16.57 -8.57 1.28
N VAL A 269 16.46 -7.38 0.69
CA VAL A 269 17.15 -6.17 1.17
C VAL A 269 16.81 -5.88 2.63
N VAL A 270 15.54 -5.99 3.04
CA VAL A 270 15.10 -5.80 4.43
C VAL A 270 15.77 -6.83 5.36
N LEU A 271 15.83 -8.10 4.94
CA LEU A 271 16.42 -9.18 5.74
C LEU A 271 17.93 -9.07 5.86
N GLU A 272 18.63 -8.75 4.77
CA GLU A 272 20.08 -8.51 4.73
C GLU A 272 20.51 -7.38 5.69
N ASN A 273 19.65 -6.39 5.83
CA ASN A 273 19.87 -5.28 6.75
C ASN A 273 19.37 -5.56 8.18
N HIS A 274 19.05 -6.81 8.51
CA HIS A 274 18.60 -7.23 9.84
C HIS A 274 17.38 -6.44 10.36
N ASP A 275 16.47 -6.05 9.46
CA ASP A 275 15.26 -5.29 9.77
C ASP A 275 13.99 -6.14 9.57
N ARG A 276 14.04 -7.39 10.02
CA ARG A 276 12.98 -8.39 9.83
C ARG A 276 11.59 -7.90 10.23
N GLY A 277 11.52 -6.98 11.21
CA GLY A 277 10.27 -6.41 11.73
C GLY A 277 9.57 -5.48 10.73
N ALA A 278 10.31 -4.80 9.86
CA ALA A 278 9.72 -3.88 8.88
C ALA A 278 8.72 -4.60 7.98
N GLY A 279 7.49 -4.08 7.94
CA GLY A 279 6.43 -4.61 7.08
C GLY A 279 6.61 -4.17 5.64
N LEU A 280 6.23 -5.01 4.66
CA LEU A 280 6.11 -4.59 3.27
C LEU A 280 4.66 -4.14 2.97
N TYR A 281 4.54 -3.06 2.23
CA TYR A 281 3.29 -2.47 1.76
C TYR A 281 3.39 -2.26 0.25
N ILE A 282 2.51 -2.89 -0.52
CA ILE A 282 2.38 -2.58 -1.93
C ILE A 282 1.41 -1.41 -2.03
N THR A 283 1.94 -0.19 -2.09
CA THR A 283 1.10 1.02 -2.00
C THR A 283 0.58 1.51 -3.34
N GLU A 284 1.08 0.97 -4.43
CA GLU A 284 0.51 1.05 -5.77
C GLU A 284 0.89 -0.18 -6.58
N MET A 285 -0.04 -0.71 -7.35
CA MET A 285 0.17 -1.68 -8.42
C MET A 285 -1.01 -1.66 -9.38
N GLY A 286 -0.79 -1.92 -10.66
CA GLY A 286 -1.87 -1.95 -11.63
C GLY A 286 -1.39 -2.29 -13.04
N TRP A 287 -2.35 -2.69 -13.87
CA TRP A 287 -2.19 -2.93 -15.31
C TRP A 287 -3.30 -2.24 -16.04
N GLY A 288 -3.00 -1.66 -17.19
CA GLY A 288 -3.96 -1.01 -18.05
C GLY A 288 -4.84 -2.01 -18.82
N SER A 289 -6.00 -1.57 -19.23
CA SER A 289 -6.99 -2.37 -19.98
C SER A 289 -7.05 -2.05 -21.47
N GLN A 290 -6.17 -1.18 -21.99
CA GLN A 290 -6.00 -0.95 -23.42
C GLN A 290 -5.18 -2.09 -24.04
N ASN A 291 -5.24 -2.18 -25.37
CA ASN A 291 -4.53 -3.21 -26.12
C ASN A 291 -3.29 -2.69 -26.85
N ASP A 292 -2.94 -1.42 -26.69
CA ASP A 292 -1.77 -0.83 -27.33
C ASP A 292 -0.60 -0.69 -26.35
N PRO A 293 0.32 -1.66 -26.32
CA PRO A 293 1.49 -1.63 -25.44
C PRO A 293 2.49 -0.51 -25.80
N ASN A 294 2.35 0.12 -26.98
CA ASN A 294 3.20 1.25 -27.37
C ASN A 294 2.83 2.53 -26.63
N VAL A 295 1.62 2.63 -26.10
CA VAL A 295 1.16 3.79 -25.32
C VAL A 295 1.77 3.78 -23.94
N VAL A 296 1.66 2.67 -23.22
CA VAL A 296 2.28 2.44 -21.91
C VAL A 296 2.63 0.96 -21.76
N ALA A 297 3.81 0.68 -21.22
CA ALA A 297 4.35 -0.69 -21.09
C ALA A 297 3.49 -1.66 -20.26
N PHE A 298 2.50 -1.15 -19.50
CA PHE A 298 1.65 -1.97 -18.61
C PHE A 298 0.26 -2.25 -19.19
N GLU A 299 0.02 -1.94 -20.47
CA GLU A 299 -1.25 -2.21 -21.14
C GLU A 299 -1.40 -3.68 -21.49
N GLN A 300 -2.47 -4.32 -21.04
CA GLN A 300 -2.69 -5.77 -21.11
C GLN A 300 -4.06 -6.15 -21.70
N GLY A 301 -4.86 -5.17 -22.09
CA GLY A 301 -6.27 -5.40 -22.46
C GLY A 301 -7.11 -5.82 -21.24
N TYR A 302 -8.43 -5.82 -21.38
CA TYR A 302 -9.34 -6.17 -20.28
C TYR A 302 -9.08 -7.57 -19.70
N GLY A 303 -8.81 -8.55 -20.55
CA GLY A 303 -8.54 -9.93 -20.12
C GLY A 303 -7.19 -10.05 -19.42
N GLY A 304 -6.17 -9.35 -19.93
CA GLY A 304 -4.85 -9.28 -19.35
C GLY A 304 -4.87 -8.57 -18.01
N GLN A 305 -5.46 -7.38 -17.89
CA GLN A 305 -5.64 -6.69 -16.62
C GLN A 305 -6.23 -7.59 -15.54
N ALA A 306 -7.29 -8.32 -15.86
CA ALA A 306 -7.94 -9.25 -14.93
C ALA A 306 -7.06 -10.45 -14.55
N ARG A 307 -6.26 -10.97 -15.50
CA ARG A 307 -5.31 -12.07 -15.28
C ARG A 307 -4.18 -11.66 -14.37
N GLU A 308 -3.51 -10.53 -14.67
CA GLU A 308 -2.38 -10.02 -13.88
C GLU A 308 -2.83 -9.65 -12.45
N LEU A 309 -3.97 -8.97 -12.30
CA LEU A 309 -4.57 -8.70 -10.99
C LEU A 309 -4.77 -9.99 -10.18
N ARG A 310 -5.33 -11.03 -10.81
CA ARG A 310 -5.55 -12.32 -10.15
C ARG A 310 -4.25 -12.96 -9.70
N GLY A 311 -3.24 -12.94 -10.56
CA GLY A 311 -1.89 -13.46 -10.27
C GLY A 311 -1.29 -12.75 -9.07
N ALA A 312 -1.18 -11.42 -9.13
CA ALA A 312 -0.57 -10.59 -8.11
C ALA A 312 -1.22 -10.77 -6.72
N TYR A 313 -2.56 -10.68 -6.62
CA TYR A 313 -3.23 -10.87 -5.34
C TYR A 313 -3.08 -12.31 -4.81
N ARG A 314 -3.14 -13.33 -5.68
CA ARG A 314 -2.93 -14.73 -5.26
C ARG A 314 -1.52 -14.95 -4.73
N TYR A 315 -0.50 -14.43 -5.42
CA TYR A 315 0.88 -14.49 -4.95
C TYR A 315 1.05 -13.83 -3.59
N MET A 316 0.60 -12.57 -3.47
CA MET A 316 0.72 -11.82 -2.24
C MET A 316 -0.01 -12.48 -1.05
N LEU A 317 -1.20 -13.02 -1.27
CA LEU A 317 -1.97 -13.69 -0.22
C LEU A 317 -1.29 -14.99 0.24
N ARG A 318 -0.74 -15.79 -0.69
CA ARG A 318 0.00 -17.03 -0.35
C ARG A 318 1.27 -16.74 0.42
N ASN A 319 1.96 -15.65 0.09
CA ASN A 319 3.25 -15.31 0.65
C ASN A 319 3.18 -14.25 1.76
N ARG A 320 1.97 -13.79 2.13
CA ARG A 320 1.74 -12.67 3.03
C ARG A 320 2.55 -12.74 4.32
N HIS A 321 2.57 -13.88 4.97
CA HIS A 321 3.28 -14.07 6.23
C HIS A 321 4.80 -14.14 6.05
N ARG A 322 5.26 -14.88 5.03
CA ARG A 322 6.69 -15.03 4.72
C ARG A 322 7.33 -13.69 4.34
N LEU A 323 6.64 -12.90 3.53
CA LEU A 323 7.11 -11.60 3.06
C LEU A 323 6.79 -10.46 4.05
N ASN A 324 6.05 -10.72 5.13
CA ASN A 324 5.55 -9.72 6.05
C ASN A 324 4.73 -8.62 5.35
N LEU A 325 3.92 -9.02 4.33
CA LEU A 325 3.04 -8.10 3.60
C LEU A 325 1.87 -7.67 4.47
N LYS A 326 1.68 -6.37 4.56
CA LYS A 326 0.65 -5.74 5.41
C LYS A 326 -0.59 -5.31 4.62
N ALA A 327 -0.40 -4.76 3.42
CA ALA A 327 -1.48 -4.28 2.56
C ALA A 327 -1.05 -4.26 1.09
N ALA A 328 -2.03 -4.29 0.19
CA ALA A 328 -1.85 -4.16 -1.24
C ALA A 328 -2.93 -3.25 -1.84
N TYR A 329 -2.50 -2.19 -2.50
CA TYR A 329 -3.35 -1.16 -3.08
C TYR A 329 -3.33 -1.24 -4.58
N TRP A 330 -4.52 -1.45 -5.17
CA TRP A 330 -4.68 -1.34 -6.62
C TRP A 330 -4.72 0.12 -7.05
N PHE A 331 -3.97 0.48 -8.05
CA PHE A 331 -3.97 1.75 -8.74
C PHE A 331 -4.66 1.54 -10.10
N THR A 332 -5.84 2.12 -10.39
CA THR A 332 -6.65 3.07 -9.64
C THR A 332 -8.12 2.59 -9.51
N TRP A 333 -9.00 3.41 -8.91
CA TRP A 333 -10.43 3.07 -8.76
C TRP A 333 -11.18 3.14 -10.08
N LYS A 334 -11.16 4.30 -10.73
CA LYS A 334 -11.80 4.55 -12.03
C LYS A 334 -10.75 5.03 -13.03
N ASP A 335 -10.97 4.75 -14.31
CA ASP A 335 -10.22 5.39 -15.37
C ASP A 335 -10.37 6.89 -15.27
N SER A 336 -9.29 7.62 -15.58
CA SER A 336 -9.30 9.09 -15.57
C SER A 336 -8.26 9.63 -16.54
N ARG A 337 -8.66 10.52 -17.41
CA ARG A 337 -7.76 11.20 -18.37
C ARG A 337 -6.99 12.38 -17.79
N ALA A 338 -7.25 12.72 -16.51
CA ALA A 338 -6.80 14.00 -15.97
C ALA A 338 -5.39 13.97 -15.35
N TYR A 339 -4.83 12.79 -14.98
CA TYR A 339 -3.72 12.75 -14.03
C TYR A 339 -2.45 12.04 -14.49
N CYS A 340 -2.51 11.03 -15.32
CA CYS A 340 -1.32 10.32 -15.81
C CYS A 340 -1.58 9.58 -17.12
N ASN A 341 -0.51 9.23 -17.84
CA ASN A 341 -0.61 8.62 -19.18
C ASN A 341 -1.28 7.25 -19.22
N PHE A 342 -1.41 6.55 -18.08
CA PHE A 342 -2.09 5.27 -18.04
C PHE A 342 -3.25 5.23 -17.02
N CYS A 343 -3.57 6.35 -16.40
CA CYS A 343 -4.73 6.49 -15.54
C CYS A 343 -6.06 6.31 -16.30
N ASP A 344 -6.05 6.50 -17.62
CA ASP A 344 -7.22 6.36 -18.50
C ASP A 344 -7.60 4.90 -18.79
N SER A 345 -6.80 3.93 -18.33
CA SER A 345 -7.01 2.51 -18.60
C SER A 345 -6.87 1.58 -17.40
N VAL A 346 -6.22 2.03 -16.32
CA VAL A 346 -5.84 1.16 -15.19
C VAL A 346 -6.94 0.98 -14.14
N GLY A 347 -8.00 1.78 -14.18
CA GLY A 347 -9.13 1.68 -13.25
C GLY A 347 -9.81 0.32 -13.23
N LEU A 348 -10.47 -0.01 -12.13
CA LEU A 348 -11.38 -1.16 -12.03
C LEU A 348 -12.75 -0.87 -12.69
N PHE A 349 -13.05 0.41 -12.87
CA PHE A 349 -14.24 0.92 -13.57
C PHE A 349 -13.84 1.86 -14.69
N ARG A 350 -14.68 1.95 -15.73
CA ARG A 350 -14.49 2.91 -16.83
C ARG A 350 -14.76 4.34 -16.34
N GLU A 351 -14.16 5.32 -17.00
CA GLU A 351 -14.49 6.75 -16.85
C GLU A 351 -15.87 7.01 -17.46
N THR A 352 -16.92 6.88 -16.69
CA THR A 352 -18.29 7.16 -17.07
C THR A 352 -19.09 7.64 -15.87
N GLU A 353 -20.23 8.31 -16.10
CA GLU A 353 -21.15 8.71 -15.03
C GLU A 353 -21.78 7.52 -14.29
N ARG A 354 -21.77 6.33 -14.90
CA ARG A 354 -22.27 5.07 -14.32
C ARG A 354 -21.13 4.15 -13.97
N PHE A 355 -21.34 3.31 -12.96
CA PHE A 355 -20.37 2.27 -12.56
C PHE A 355 -20.33 1.14 -13.60
N HIS A 356 -19.52 1.30 -14.64
CA HIS A 356 -19.22 0.25 -15.60
C HIS A 356 -18.00 -0.54 -15.16
N ALA A 357 -18.23 -1.62 -14.42
CA ALA A 357 -17.20 -2.50 -13.94
C ALA A 357 -16.43 -3.18 -15.08
N LYS A 358 -15.11 -3.25 -14.96
CA LYS A 358 -14.26 -4.08 -15.82
C LYS A 358 -14.18 -5.51 -15.29
N PRO A 359 -13.74 -6.49 -16.10
CA PRO A 359 -13.53 -7.87 -15.62
C PRO A 359 -12.64 -7.95 -14.39
N ALA A 360 -11.62 -7.06 -14.27
CA ALA A 360 -10.72 -6.98 -13.12
C ALA A 360 -11.47 -6.71 -11.80
N TRP A 361 -12.52 -5.90 -11.79
CA TRP A 361 -13.34 -5.67 -10.61
C TRP A 361 -13.98 -6.96 -10.08
N HIS A 362 -14.57 -7.77 -10.97
CA HIS A 362 -15.18 -9.02 -10.57
C HIS A 362 -14.16 -10.03 -10.01
N ILE A 363 -12.94 -10.04 -10.56
CA ILE A 363 -11.84 -10.83 -10.04
C ILE A 363 -11.40 -10.32 -8.65
N PHE A 364 -11.24 -9.01 -8.49
CA PHE A 364 -10.89 -8.39 -7.21
C PHE A 364 -11.89 -8.78 -6.11
N VAL A 365 -13.18 -8.61 -6.39
CA VAL A 365 -14.27 -8.93 -5.45
C VAL A 365 -14.29 -10.42 -5.09
N GLY A 366 -14.07 -11.30 -6.07
CA GLY A 366 -13.98 -12.75 -5.81
C GLY A 366 -12.80 -13.11 -4.90
N ILE A 367 -11.70 -12.37 -4.97
CA ILE A 367 -10.51 -12.59 -4.12
C ILE A 367 -10.70 -11.98 -2.73
N SER A 368 -11.22 -10.77 -2.65
CA SER A 368 -11.46 -10.08 -1.37
C SER A 368 -12.60 -10.71 -0.56
N GLY A 369 -13.47 -11.49 -1.20
CA GLY A 369 -14.67 -12.06 -0.60
C GLY A 369 -15.80 -11.03 -0.40
N GLY A 370 -15.80 -9.98 -1.21
CA GLY A 370 -16.80 -8.94 -1.23
C GLY A 370 -17.97 -9.21 -2.18
N ARG A 371 -18.75 -8.16 -2.45
CA ARG A 371 -19.84 -8.15 -3.45
C ARG A 371 -19.54 -7.10 -4.51
N ALA A 372 -19.92 -7.37 -5.76
CA ALA A 372 -19.63 -6.47 -6.88
C ALA A 372 -20.49 -5.18 -6.88
N ARG A 373 -21.54 -5.16 -6.08
CA ARG A 373 -22.45 -4.01 -5.90
C ARG A 373 -22.81 -3.86 -4.43
N PRO A 374 -23.12 -2.64 -3.97
CA PRO A 374 -23.65 -2.38 -2.63
C PRO A 374 -24.92 -3.14 -2.29
#